data_ebc57763357082a430ef0cbc93aa7ba2
#
_entry.id   ebc57763357082a430ef0cbc93aa7ba2
#
_cell.length_a   1.000
_cell.length_b   1.000
_cell.length_c   1.000
_cell.angle_alpha   90.00
_cell.angle_beta   90.00
_cell.angle_gamma   90.00
#
_symmetry.space_group_name_H-M   'P 1'
#
loop_
_entity.id
_entity.type
_entity.pdbx_description
1 polymer ?
#
loop_
_entity_poly.entity_id
_entity_poly.type
_entity_poly.pdbx_seq_one_letter_code
_entity_poly.pdbx_strand_id
1 'polypeptide(L)'
;MNRISVFYEHMAEAMKQENIALDEVCAAVKRFGFDGVELDANRIKNEGDVILPALQKFGLCVNGIYNFFDFGSETGSPENDRAESLRVIDCCEKANCKFLLAVAGFLTEDEMVRGSAKYEARRLRMAASLTELTAEAEKHGITVVMEEFD
;
A
#
# COMPACT_ATOMS: atom_id res chain seq x y z
N MET A 1 -11.96 2.01 -19.45
CA MET A 1 -12.88 1.15 -18.70
C MET A 1 -12.43 1.23 -17.25
N ASN A 2 -13.31 1.55 -16.31
CA ASN A 2 -12.94 1.57 -14.90
C ASN A 2 -12.77 0.13 -14.41
N ARG A 3 -11.68 -0.13 -13.70
CA ARG A 3 -11.42 -1.43 -13.08
C ARG A 3 -12.01 -1.44 -11.67
N ILE A 4 -12.51 -2.59 -11.26
CA ILE A 4 -13.04 -2.81 -9.90
C ILE A 4 -12.09 -3.75 -9.19
N SER A 5 -11.67 -3.39 -7.99
CA SER A 5 -10.77 -4.19 -7.16
C SER A 5 -11.39 -4.53 -5.81
N VAL A 6 -10.84 -5.55 -5.17
CA VAL A 6 -11.13 -5.94 -3.79
C VAL A 6 -9.83 -5.91 -2.99
N PHE A 7 -9.88 -5.55 -1.73
CA PHE A 7 -8.74 -5.67 -0.83
C PHE A 7 -8.41 -7.15 -0.56
N TYR A 8 -7.14 -7.49 -0.63
CA TYR A 8 -6.67 -8.85 -0.37
C TYR A 8 -7.02 -9.33 1.04
N GLU A 9 -7.09 -8.44 2.00
CA GLU A 9 -7.48 -8.75 3.38
C GLU A 9 -8.87 -9.37 3.45
N HIS A 10 -9.81 -8.93 2.61
CA HIS A 10 -11.13 -9.55 2.51
C HIS A 10 -11.07 -10.95 1.88
N MET A 11 -10.16 -11.15 0.92
CA MET A 11 -9.91 -12.49 0.37
C MET A 11 -9.30 -13.41 1.43
N ALA A 12 -8.32 -12.91 2.19
CA ALA A 12 -7.67 -13.66 3.27
C ALA A 12 -8.67 -14.03 4.39
N GLU A 13 -9.56 -13.12 4.73
CA GLU A 13 -10.62 -13.40 5.70
C GLU A 13 -11.60 -14.46 5.18
N ALA A 14 -12.01 -14.36 3.93
CA ALA A 14 -12.87 -15.38 3.29
C ALA A 14 -12.20 -16.76 3.25
N MET A 15 -10.91 -16.82 2.89
CA MET A 15 -10.15 -18.08 2.94
C MET A 15 -10.18 -18.72 4.33
N LYS A 16 -10.02 -17.89 5.37
CA LYS A 16 -10.05 -18.37 6.75
C LYS A 16 -11.43 -18.80 7.22
N GLN A 17 -12.46 -18.02 6.91
CA GLN A 17 -13.84 -18.30 7.35
C GLN A 17 -14.43 -19.53 6.65
N GLU A 18 -14.21 -19.65 5.34
CA GLU A 18 -14.77 -20.71 4.52
C GLU A 18 -13.84 -21.92 4.37
N ASN A 19 -12.61 -21.84 4.92
CA ASN A 19 -11.57 -22.86 4.81
C ASN A 19 -11.28 -23.25 3.35
N ILE A 20 -11.15 -22.24 2.47
CA ILE A 20 -10.88 -22.41 1.04
C ILE A 20 -9.47 -21.95 0.68
N ALA A 21 -8.95 -22.50 -0.42
CA ALA A 21 -7.61 -22.18 -0.91
C ALA A 21 -7.57 -20.83 -1.66
N LEU A 22 -6.36 -20.25 -1.81
CA LEU A 22 -6.13 -19.01 -2.56
C LEU A 22 -6.68 -19.08 -3.99
N ASP A 23 -6.50 -20.18 -4.68
CA ASP A 23 -7.02 -20.38 -6.04
C ASP A 23 -8.56 -20.31 -6.10
N GLU A 24 -9.23 -20.85 -5.10
CA GLU A 24 -10.69 -20.88 -5.04
C GLU A 24 -11.25 -19.46 -4.80
N VAL A 25 -10.62 -18.67 -3.90
CA VAL A 25 -11.03 -17.29 -3.67
C VAL A 25 -10.71 -16.41 -4.87
N CYS A 26 -9.58 -16.59 -5.55
CA CYS A 26 -9.27 -15.87 -6.79
C CYS A 26 -10.29 -16.15 -7.89
N ALA A 27 -10.68 -17.42 -8.06
CA ALA A 27 -11.73 -17.81 -9.01
C ALA A 27 -13.08 -17.17 -8.67
N ALA A 28 -13.45 -17.11 -7.38
CA ALA A 28 -14.67 -16.48 -6.93
C ALA A 28 -14.65 -14.96 -7.19
N VAL A 29 -13.58 -14.27 -6.84
CA VAL A 29 -13.37 -12.83 -7.07
C VAL A 29 -13.55 -12.51 -8.56
N LYS A 30 -12.90 -13.29 -9.45
CA LYS A 30 -13.05 -13.11 -10.89
C LYS A 30 -14.46 -13.34 -11.37
N ARG A 31 -15.13 -14.38 -10.88
CA ARG A 31 -16.53 -14.69 -11.22
C ARG A 31 -17.51 -13.59 -10.79
N PHE A 32 -17.23 -12.89 -9.69
CA PHE A 32 -18.00 -11.74 -9.23
C PHE A 32 -17.75 -10.45 -10.03
N GLY A 33 -16.86 -10.49 -11.01
CA GLY A 33 -16.64 -9.39 -11.93
C GLY A 33 -15.55 -8.39 -11.49
N PHE A 34 -14.74 -8.75 -10.49
CA PHE A 34 -13.59 -7.95 -10.14
C PHE A 34 -12.47 -8.08 -11.18
N ASP A 35 -11.76 -6.99 -11.43
CA ASP A 35 -10.64 -6.94 -12.37
C ASP A 35 -9.30 -7.13 -11.68
N GLY A 36 -9.24 -6.85 -10.38
CA GLY A 36 -7.99 -6.90 -9.64
C GLY A 36 -8.14 -6.85 -8.13
N VAL A 37 -6.99 -6.73 -7.51
CA VAL A 37 -6.82 -6.78 -6.05
C VAL A 37 -5.96 -5.61 -5.61
N GLU A 38 -6.24 -5.08 -4.43
CA GLU A 38 -5.39 -4.13 -3.73
C GLU A 38 -4.66 -4.85 -2.60
N LEU A 39 -3.36 -4.60 -2.47
CA LEU A 39 -2.46 -5.35 -1.60
C LEU A 39 -1.64 -4.44 -0.70
N ASP A 40 -1.47 -4.84 0.55
CA ASP A 40 -0.45 -4.27 1.43
C ASP A 40 0.97 -4.58 0.89
N ALA A 41 1.87 -3.60 0.92
CA ALA A 41 3.24 -3.78 0.46
C ALA A 41 3.99 -4.90 1.22
N ASN A 42 3.67 -5.12 2.50
CA ASN A 42 4.25 -6.21 3.28
C ASN A 42 3.77 -7.60 2.80
N ARG A 43 2.55 -7.68 2.28
CA ARG A 43 2.06 -8.93 1.64
C ARG A 43 2.89 -9.26 0.41
N ILE A 44 3.16 -8.27 -0.45
CA ILE A 44 4.04 -8.46 -1.62
C ILE A 44 5.44 -8.88 -1.21
N LYS A 45 6.01 -8.25 -0.17
CA LYS A 45 7.33 -8.60 0.34
C LYS A 45 7.41 -10.05 0.84
N ASN A 46 6.41 -10.46 1.62
CA ASN A 46 6.46 -11.73 2.37
C ASN A 46 5.87 -12.91 1.60
N GLU A 47 4.83 -12.68 0.81
CA GLU A 47 4.00 -13.71 0.19
C GLU A 47 3.82 -13.49 -1.33
N GLY A 48 4.47 -12.47 -1.90
CA GLY A 48 4.29 -12.10 -3.31
C GLY A 48 4.59 -13.22 -4.29
N ASP A 49 5.54 -14.10 -3.98
CA ASP A 49 5.89 -15.25 -4.83
C ASP A 49 4.77 -16.30 -4.91
N VAL A 50 3.83 -16.28 -4.00
CA VAL A 50 2.64 -17.15 -4.01
C VAL A 50 1.42 -16.40 -4.53
N ILE A 51 1.21 -15.17 -4.06
CA ILE A 51 -0.01 -14.38 -4.38
C ILE A 51 -0.02 -13.95 -5.84
N LEU A 52 1.08 -13.38 -6.35
CA LEU A 52 1.11 -12.81 -7.70
C LEU A 52 0.84 -13.85 -8.80
N PRO A 53 1.46 -15.06 -8.78
CA PRO A 53 1.13 -16.09 -9.74
C PRO A 53 -0.31 -16.58 -9.65
N ALA A 54 -0.88 -16.67 -8.43
CA ALA A 54 -2.27 -17.03 -8.25
C ALA A 54 -3.23 -16.02 -8.87
N LEU A 55 -3.02 -14.72 -8.60
CA LEU A 55 -3.80 -13.65 -9.24
C LEU A 55 -3.72 -13.72 -10.76
N GLN A 56 -2.50 -13.83 -11.30
CA GLN A 56 -2.27 -13.91 -12.74
C GLN A 56 -2.99 -15.11 -13.39
N LYS A 57 -2.95 -16.26 -12.73
CA LYS A 57 -3.64 -17.48 -13.20
C LYS A 57 -5.13 -17.27 -13.45
N PHE A 58 -5.78 -16.43 -12.65
CA PHE A 58 -7.21 -16.13 -12.77
C PHE A 58 -7.50 -14.82 -13.52
N GLY A 59 -6.47 -14.19 -14.12
CA GLY A 59 -6.62 -12.94 -14.87
C GLY A 59 -7.02 -11.76 -13.97
N LEU A 60 -6.57 -11.77 -12.72
CA LEU A 60 -6.64 -10.64 -11.80
C LEU A 60 -5.32 -9.89 -11.82
N CYS A 61 -5.37 -8.56 -11.76
CA CYS A 61 -4.18 -7.72 -11.66
C CYS A 61 -4.07 -7.09 -10.26
N VAL A 62 -2.91 -6.58 -9.92
CA VAL A 62 -2.76 -5.70 -8.75
C VAL A 62 -3.09 -4.29 -9.20
N ASN A 63 -4.22 -3.75 -8.76
CA ASN A 63 -4.70 -2.43 -9.14
C ASN A 63 -4.13 -1.32 -8.26
N GLY A 64 -3.79 -1.62 -7.03
CA GLY A 64 -3.19 -0.70 -6.08
C GLY A 64 -2.34 -1.45 -5.06
N ILE A 65 -1.27 -0.82 -4.63
CA ILE A 65 -0.52 -1.24 -3.45
C ILE A 65 -0.66 -0.13 -2.43
N TYR A 66 -0.93 -0.47 -1.18
CA TYR A 66 -0.96 0.48 -0.09
C TYR A 66 0.12 0.16 0.95
N ASN A 67 0.57 1.19 1.62
CA ASN A 67 1.50 1.08 2.73
C ASN A 67 1.26 2.18 3.76
N PHE A 68 1.36 1.81 5.03
CA PHE A 68 1.33 2.76 6.14
C PHE A 68 2.73 3.32 6.36
N PHE A 69 2.89 4.62 6.13
CA PHE A 69 4.16 5.30 6.29
C PHE A 69 4.18 6.11 7.59
N ASP A 70 5.08 5.75 8.49
CA ASP A 70 5.31 6.51 9.72
C ASP A 70 6.34 7.65 9.54
N PHE A 71 6.22 8.36 8.42
CA PHE A 71 7.12 9.41 8.04
C PHE A 71 7.17 10.54 9.08
N GLY A 72 8.39 10.94 9.40
CA GLY A 72 8.66 12.03 10.33
C GLY A 72 8.38 11.72 11.79
N SER A 73 8.20 10.47 12.18
CA SER A 73 8.06 10.08 13.59
C SER A 73 9.29 10.48 14.42
N GLU A 74 9.12 10.63 15.73
CA GLU A 74 10.22 10.99 16.62
C GLU A 74 11.34 9.93 16.65
N THR A 75 10.98 8.67 16.37
CA THR A 75 11.91 7.52 16.33
C THR A 75 12.43 7.23 14.91
N GLY A 76 11.90 7.89 13.90
CA GLY A 76 12.29 7.74 12.51
C GLY A 76 13.46 8.64 12.12
N SER A 77 14.05 8.35 10.96
CA SER A 77 15.04 9.21 10.33
C SER A 77 14.74 9.35 8.84
N PRO A 78 15.22 10.42 8.17
CA PRO A 78 15.08 10.57 6.72
C PRO A 78 15.63 9.37 5.95
N GLU A 79 16.69 8.73 6.43
CA GLU A 79 17.28 7.54 5.81
C GLU A 79 16.32 6.33 5.90
N ASN A 80 15.65 6.15 7.04
CA ASN A 80 14.66 5.10 7.21
C ASN A 80 13.43 5.35 6.34
N ASP A 81 12.95 6.59 6.28
CA ASP A 81 11.82 7.00 5.43
C ASP A 81 12.13 6.71 3.95
N ARG A 82 13.36 7.04 3.52
CA ARG A 82 13.84 6.74 2.16
C ARG A 82 13.95 5.25 1.89
N ALA A 83 14.52 4.48 2.81
CA ALA A 83 14.65 3.04 2.67
C ALA A 83 13.27 2.35 2.54
N GLU A 84 12.32 2.78 3.34
CA GLU A 84 10.94 2.31 3.27
C GLU A 84 10.27 2.70 1.94
N SER A 85 10.46 3.92 1.47
CA SER A 85 9.97 4.39 0.18
C SER A 85 10.46 3.51 -0.98
N LEU A 86 11.77 3.24 -1.03
CA LEU A 86 12.38 2.39 -2.05
C LEU A 86 11.84 0.95 -1.99
N ARG A 87 11.72 0.40 -0.78
CA ARG A 87 11.15 -0.94 -0.58
C ARG A 87 9.74 -1.05 -1.14
N VAL A 88 8.90 -0.04 -0.92
CA VAL A 88 7.51 -0.05 -1.39
C VAL A 88 7.44 0.15 -2.91
N ILE A 89 8.31 0.97 -3.48
CA ILE A 89 8.45 1.12 -4.93
C ILE A 89 8.82 -0.23 -5.58
N ASP A 90 9.79 -0.96 -5.01
CA ASP A 90 10.16 -2.31 -5.46
C ASP A 90 8.98 -3.28 -5.43
N CYS A 91 8.12 -3.18 -4.39
CA CYS A 91 6.89 -3.97 -4.33
C CYS A 91 5.92 -3.62 -5.47
N CYS A 92 5.79 -2.35 -5.82
CA CYS A 92 4.97 -1.91 -6.94
C CYS A 92 5.52 -2.45 -8.28
N GLU A 93 6.83 -2.41 -8.48
CA GLU A 93 7.47 -2.96 -9.68
C GLU A 93 7.28 -4.47 -9.77
N LYS A 94 7.54 -5.21 -8.68
CA LYS A 94 7.35 -6.66 -8.60
C LYS A 94 5.92 -7.07 -8.97
N ALA A 95 4.94 -6.30 -8.54
CA ALA A 95 3.52 -6.54 -8.82
C ALA A 95 3.04 -5.94 -10.15
N ASN A 96 3.89 -5.24 -10.89
CA ASN A 96 3.53 -4.45 -12.08
C ASN A 96 2.35 -3.49 -11.78
N CYS A 97 2.33 -2.90 -10.59
CA CYS A 97 1.32 -1.97 -10.13
C CYS A 97 1.79 -0.52 -10.34
N LYS A 98 0.89 0.35 -10.82
CA LYS A 98 1.20 1.76 -11.12
C LYS A 98 0.59 2.74 -10.13
N PHE A 99 -0.10 2.25 -9.10
CA PHE A 99 -0.72 3.06 -8.08
C PHE A 99 -0.25 2.64 -6.70
N LEU A 100 0.33 3.60 -5.98
CA LEU A 100 0.72 3.46 -4.59
C LEU A 100 -0.16 4.36 -3.73
N LEU A 101 -0.96 3.76 -2.87
CA LEU A 101 -1.72 4.46 -1.85
C LEU A 101 -0.83 4.64 -0.61
N ALA A 102 -0.38 5.87 -0.40
CA ALA A 102 0.37 6.23 0.79
C ALA A 102 -0.61 6.60 1.91
N VAL A 103 -0.69 5.73 2.90
CA VAL A 103 -1.46 5.98 4.11
C VAL A 103 -0.56 6.66 5.13
N ALA A 104 -0.97 7.82 5.64
CA ALA A 104 -0.22 8.53 6.66
C ALA A 104 -0.17 7.72 7.96
N GLY A 105 0.97 7.76 8.63
CA GLY A 105 1.16 7.13 9.94
C GLY A 105 0.33 7.81 11.03
N PHE A 106 0.13 7.12 12.12
CA PHE A 106 -0.62 7.63 13.27
C PHE A 106 0.15 8.73 13.99
N LEU A 107 -0.55 9.77 14.40
CA LEU A 107 -0.03 10.81 15.25
C LEU A 107 -0.17 10.39 16.73
N THR A 108 0.80 10.75 17.54
CA THR A 108 0.68 10.65 19.01
C THR A 108 -0.29 11.73 19.51
N GLU A 109 -0.81 11.59 20.74
CA GLU A 109 -1.71 12.58 21.34
C GLU A 109 -1.13 14.01 21.31
N ASP A 110 0.17 14.15 21.58
CA ASP A 110 0.88 15.44 21.55
C ASP A 110 0.99 16.02 20.14
N GLU A 111 1.11 15.16 19.13
CA GLU A 111 1.19 15.54 17.72
C GLU A 111 -0.19 15.87 17.12
N MET A 112 -1.29 15.46 17.76
CA MET A 112 -2.66 15.77 17.31
C MET A 112 -3.09 17.21 17.59
N VAL A 113 -2.35 17.94 18.44
CA VAL A 113 -2.71 19.33 18.80
C VAL A 113 -2.32 20.26 17.64
N ARG A 114 -3.26 20.56 16.78
CA ARG A 114 -3.08 21.44 15.61
C ARG A 114 -2.47 22.79 16.04
N GLY A 115 -1.40 23.19 15.35
CA GLY A 115 -0.69 24.45 15.63
C GLY A 115 0.34 24.35 16.77
N SER A 116 0.46 23.20 17.44
CA SER A 116 1.57 22.98 18.36
C SER A 116 2.90 22.85 17.61
N ALA A 117 4.01 23.12 18.30
CA ALA A 117 5.34 22.94 17.71
C ALA A 117 5.59 21.48 17.26
N LYS A 118 5.09 20.51 18.01
CA LYS A 118 5.19 19.07 17.65
C LYS A 118 4.39 18.75 16.39
N TYR A 119 3.14 19.19 16.31
CA TYR A 119 2.30 19.02 15.12
C TYR A 119 2.99 19.59 13.87
N GLU A 120 3.46 20.85 13.95
CA GLU A 120 4.10 21.50 12.79
C GLU A 120 5.42 20.81 12.40
N ALA A 121 6.23 20.41 13.37
CA ALA A 121 7.45 19.65 13.10
C ALA A 121 7.16 18.30 12.41
N ARG A 122 6.17 17.55 12.91
CA ARG A 122 5.72 16.29 12.28
C ARG A 122 5.23 16.51 10.86
N ARG A 123 4.34 17.48 10.66
CA ARG A 123 3.79 17.84 9.36
C ARG A 123 4.86 18.19 8.33
N LEU A 124 5.86 18.99 8.72
CA LEU A 124 6.95 19.39 7.82
C LEU A 124 7.82 18.19 7.43
N ARG A 125 8.16 17.32 8.39
CA ARG A 125 8.94 16.10 8.09
C ARG A 125 8.17 15.14 7.19
N MET A 126 6.89 14.90 7.48
CA MET A 126 6.02 14.08 6.61
C MET A 126 5.96 14.62 5.18
N ALA A 127 5.77 15.94 5.04
CA ALA A 127 5.71 16.57 3.72
C ALA A 127 7.03 16.41 2.95
N ALA A 128 8.17 16.50 3.62
CA ALA A 128 9.48 16.28 3.00
C ALA A 128 9.61 14.81 2.50
N SER A 129 9.35 13.82 3.37
CA SER A 129 9.46 12.40 3.02
C SER A 129 8.46 11.99 1.92
N LEU A 130 7.22 12.53 1.94
CA LEU A 130 6.25 12.31 0.87
C LEU A 130 6.69 12.93 -0.47
N THR A 131 7.34 14.10 -0.42
CA THR A 131 7.91 14.72 -1.63
C THR A 131 9.00 13.84 -2.23
N GLU A 132 9.90 13.31 -1.41
CA GLU A 132 10.95 12.39 -1.86
C GLU A 132 10.36 11.08 -2.41
N LEU A 133 9.39 10.47 -1.72
CA LEU A 133 8.68 9.28 -2.20
C LEU A 133 8.05 9.52 -3.58
N THR A 134 7.34 10.65 -3.74
CA THR A 134 6.65 10.97 -4.98
C THR A 134 7.64 11.16 -6.12
N ALA A 135 8.72 11.91 -5.89
CA ALA A 135 9.77 12.15 -6.89
C ALA A 135 10.50 10.86 -7.30
N GLU A 136 10.67 9.91 -6.37
CA GLU A 136 11.25 8.62 -6.69
C GLU A 136 10.27 7.73 -7.44
N ALA A 137 9.02 7.63 -6.98
CA ALA A 137 7.96 6.84 -7.61
C ALA A 137 7.70 7.27 -9.07
N GLU A 138 7.77 8.58 -9.36
CA GLU A 138 7.66 9.11 -10.73
C GLU A 138 8.69 8.53 -11.69
N LYS A 139 9.93 8.31 -11.26
CA LYS A 139 10.99 7.72 -12.11
C LYS A 139 10.66 6.28 -12.52
N HIS A 140 9.84 5.60 -11.75
CA HIS A 140 9.36 4.24 -11.98
C HIS A 140 7.97 4.20 -12.65
N GLY A 141 7.42 5.37 -12.98
CA GLY A 141 6.08 5.50 -13.58
C GLY A 141 4.97 5.05 -12.63
N ILE A 142 5.17 5.26 -11.33
CA ILE A 142 4.21 4.96 -10.26
C ILE A 142 3.57 6.28 -9.80
N THR A 143 2.26 6.30 -9.72
CA THR A 143 1.49 7.42 -9.18
C THR A 143 1.23 7.19 -7.70
N VAL A 144 1.69 8.12 -6.86
CA VAL A 144 1.39 8.14 -5.44
C VAL A 144 0.05 8.84 -5.23
N VAL A 145 -0.85 8.19 -4.53
CA VAL A 145 -2.12 8.75 -4.07
C VAL A 145 -2.14 8.73 -2.54
N MET A 146 -2.88 9.63 -1.94
CA MET A 146 -3.00 9.71 -0.48
C MET A 146 -4.45 9.48 -0.10
N GLU A 147 -4.64 8.78 1.01
CA GLU A 147 -5.94 8.65 1.66
C GLU A 147 -5.94 9.45 2.95
N GLU A 148 -7.00 10.22 3.13
CA GLU A 148 -7.25 10.98 4.36
C GLU A 148 -8.15 10.11 5.26
N PHE A 149 -7.69 9.88 6.49
CA PHE A 149 -8.49 9.24 7.53
C PHE A 149 -8.97 10.33 8.49
N ASP A 150 -10.29 10.37 8.71
CA ASP A 150 -10.92 11.25 9.70
C ASP A 150 -10.70 10.75 11.13
#